data_02b81fdd2ac51cc8f94e32820dd3e22b
#
_entry.id   02b81fdd2ac51cc8f94e32820dd3e22b
#
_cell.length_a   1.000
_cell.length_b   1.000
_cell.length_c   1.000
_cell.angle_alpha   90.00
_cell.angle_beta   90.00
_cell.angle_gamma   90.00
#
_symmetry.space_group_name_H-M   'P 1'
#
loop_
_entity.id
_entity.type
_entity.pdbx_description
1 polymer ?
#
loop_
_entity_poly.entity_id
_entity_poly.type
_entity_poly.pdbx_seq_one_letter_code
_entity_poly.pdbx_strand_id
1 'polypeptide(L)'
;YLNSVPFGENVYGIEAAAERFFSKPSAKLKVEEGAVLIGMLKANTGYNPRLHPDAARGRRNQVLALMAGNGKLSTEAGDSLQSLPLKLRYTGSAAYDAYGYFDGRVEAQARTILGRLAKKNGRQYDLAKDGLRIHTTLDTALQGAALRSVAEQLAAMQPKLDRELQARGARKAWEKAQGK
;
A
#
# COMPACT_ATOMS: atom_id res chain seq x y z
N TYR A 1 0.01 -11.16 14.45
CA TYR A 1 1.18 -10.42 13.96
C TYR A 1 0.97 -9.96 12.50
N LEU A 2 0.72 -10.89 11.54
CA LEU A 2 0.60 -10.57 10.11
C LEU A 2 -0.55 -9.61 9.77
N ASN A 3 -1.57 -9.53 10.60
CA ASN A 3 -2.72 -8.64 10.35
C ASN A 3 -2.45 -7.17 10.72
N SER A 4 -1.32 -6.86 11.38
CA SER A 4 -1.04 -5.50 11.91
C SER A 4 0.33 -4.97 11.49
N VAL A 5 1.20 -5.80 10.91
CA VAL A 5 2.56 -5.40 10.54
C VAL A 5 2.55 -4.53 9.29
N PRO A 6 3.46 -3.51 9.21
CA PRO A 6 3.57 -2.67 8.02
C PRO A 6 4.26 -3.40 6.86
N PHE A 7 3.71 -3.27 5.66
CA PHE A 7 4.26 -3.77 4.39
C PHE A 7 4.80 -2.65 3.48
N GLY A 8 5.05 -1.47 4.03
CA GLY A 8 5.45 -0.29 3.26
C GLY A 8 4.24 0.43 2.62
N GLU A 9 4.48 1.61 2.03
CA GLU A 9 3.45 2.40 1.34
C GLU A 9 2.18 2.66 2.18
N ASN A 10 2.33 2.80 3.50
CA ASN A 10 1.23 2.93 4.47
C ASN A 10 0.23 1.76 4.47
N VAL A 11 0.68 0.59 3.99
CA VAL A 11 -0.12 -0.63 3.99
C VAL A 11 0.17 -1.44 5.24
N TYR A 12 -0.86 -1.77 6.00
CA TYR A 12 -0.79 -2.55 7.23
C TYR A 12 -1.62 -3.83 7.10
N GLY A 13 -1.02 -4.94 7.49
CA GLY A 13 -1.65 -6.25 7.46
C GLY A 13 -1.53 -6.97 6.10
N ILE A 14 -1.50 -8.30 6.19
CA ILE A 14 -1.27 -9.19 5.04
C ILE A 14 -2.38 -9.11 3.99
N GLU A 15 -3.64 -8.89 4.41
CA GLU A 15 -4.77 -8.77 3.50
C GLU A 15 -4.62 -7.53 2.61
N ALA A 16 -4.39 -6.37 3.24
CA ALA A 16 -4.18 -5.12 2.51
C ALA A 16 -2.93 -5.18 1.61
N ALA A 17 -1.88 -5.86 2.05
CA ALA A 17 -0.67 -6.06 1.25
C ALA A 17 -0.93 -6.97 0.03
N ALA A 18 -1.71 -8.04 0.19
CA ALA A 18 -2.09 -8.93 -0.90
C ALA A 18 -2.93 -8.20 -1.96
N GLU A 19 -3.91 -7.42 -1.53
CA GLU A 19 -4.69 -6.56 -2.42
C GLU A 19 -3.81 -5.52 -3.13
N ARG A 20 -2.91 -4.87 -2.39
CA ARG A 20 -2.04 -3.81 -2.92
C ARG A 20 -1.07 -4.31 -3.99
N PHE A 21 -0.35 -5.39 -3.72
CA PHE A 21 0.73 -5.85 -4.58
C PHE A 21 0.30 -6.91 -5.60
N PHE A 22 -0.80 -7.61 -5.34
CA PHE A 22 -1.24 -8.73 -6.18
C PHE A 22 -2.70 -8.66 -6.62
N SER A 23 -3.48 -7.65 -6.20
CA SER A 23 -4.91 -7.46 -6.51
C SER A 23 -5.74 -8.71 -6.23
N LYS A 24 -5.51 -9.34 -5.08
CA LYS A 24 -6.24 -10.53 -4.62
C LYS A 24 -6.23 -10.66 -3.10
N PRO A 25 -7.24 -11.33 -2.51
CA PRO A 25 -7.24 -11.63 -1.08
C PRO A 25 -6.05 -12.52 -0.68
N SER A 26 -5.58 -12.37 0.55
CA SER A 26 -4.43 -13.11 1.08
C SER A 26 -4.57 -14.62 0.98
N ALA A 27 -5.79 -15.16 1.16
CA ALA A 27 -6.09 -16.60 1.01
C ALA A 27 -5.89 -17.14 -0.41
N LYS A 28 -5.81 -16.28 -1.43
CA LYS A 28 -5.58 -16.64 -2.84
C LYS A 28 -4.16 -16.36 -3.31
N LEU A 29 -3.27 -15.95 -2.42
CA LEU A 29 -1.85 -15.79 -2.75
C LEU A 29 -1.24 -17.13 -3.13
N LYS A 30 -0.42 -17.12 -4.16
CA LYS A 30 0.48 -18.23 -4.47
C LYS A 30 1.65 -18.23 -3.50
N VAL A 31 2.35 -19.36 -3.39
CA VAL A 31 3.49 -19.51 -2.48
C VAL A 31 4.56 -18.46 -2.73
N GLU A 32 4.93 -18.24 -4.00
CA GLU A 32 5.93 -17.25 -4.38
C GLU A 32 5.49 -15.81 -4.08
N GLU A 33 4.20 -15.51 -4.16
CA GLU A 33 3.64 -14.19 -3.84
C GLU A 33 3.64 -13.96 -2.32
N GLY A 34 3.23 -14.97 -1.56
CA GLY A 34 3.34 -14.95 -0.09
C GLY A 34 4.78 -14.76 0.37
N ALA A 35 5.73 -15.46 -0.28
CA ALA A 35 7.15 -15.32 0.02
C ALA A 35 7.70 -13.91 -0.24
N VAL A 36 7.17 -13.18 -1.24
CA VAL A 36 7.50 -11.76 -1.44
C VAL A 36 7.06 -10.93 -0.24
N LEU A 37 5.80 -11.05 0.18
CA LEU A 37 5.26 -10.27 1.29
C LEU A 37 6.01 -10.58 2.60
N ILE A 38 6.24 -11.84 2.90
CA ILE A 38 7.05 -12.25 4.06
C ILE A 38 8.48 -11.69 3.96
N GLY A 39 9.05 -11.68 2.77
CA GLY A 39 10.36 -11.08 2.51
C GLY A 39 10.44 -9.59 2.85
N MET A 40 9.38 -8.83 2.59
CA MET A 40 9.30 -7.40 2.90
C MET A 40 9.37 -7.09 4.40
N LEU A 41 8.96 -8.01 5.27
CA LEU A 41 8.92 -7.78 6.72
C LEU A 41 10.29 -7.47 7.32
N LYS A 42 11.38 -7.88 6.67
CA LYS A 42 12.74 -7.56 7.13
C LYS A 42 13.09 -6.09 6.92
N ALA A 43 12.67 -5.51 5.80
CA ALA A 43 12.86 -4.09 5.46
C ALA A 43 11.84 -3.69 4.41
N ASN A 44 10.70 -3.20 4.84
CA ASN A 44 9.51 -2.97 4.01
C ASN A 44 9.72 -1.93 2.87
N THR A 45 10.68 -1.03 3.01
CA THR A 45 11.08 -0.11 1.93
C THR A 45 12.14 -0.75 1.02
N GLY A 46 13.19 -1.35 1.60
CA GLY A 46 14.32 -1.91 0.85
C GLY A 46 13.98 -3.16 0.03
N TYR A 47 12.96 -3.92 0.46
CA TYR A 47 12.44 -5.09 -0.26
C TYR A 47 11.04 -4.86 -0.85
N ASN A 48 10.67 -3.58 -1.05
CA ASN A 48 9.43 -3.25 -1.75
C ASN A 48 9.52 -3.71 -3.21
N PRO A 49 8.65 -4.61 -3.68
CA PRO A 49 8.78 -5.22 -5.00
C PRO A 49 8.48 -4.25 -6.15
N ARG A 50 7.84 -3.12 -5.87
CA ARG A 50 7.60 -2.04 -6.84
C ARG A 50 8.81 -1.12 -6.97
N LEU A 51 9.45 -0.79 -5.85
CA LEU A 51 10.58 0.15 -5.81
C LEU A 51 11.92 -0.54 -6.10
N HIS A 52 12.09 -1.76 -5.59
CA HIS A 52 13.33 -2.52 -5.65
C HIS A 52 13.07 -3.98 -6.07
N PRO A 53 12.63 -4.23 -7.33
CA PRO A 53 12.18 -5.55 -7.78
C PRO A 53 13.27 -6.64 -7.66
N ASP A 54 14.54 -6.31 -7.94
CA ASP A 54 15.63 -7.28 -7.85
C ASP A 54 15.94 -7.66 -6.40
N ALA A 55 15.99 -6.68 -5.49
CA ALA A 55 16.17 -6.93 -4.08
C ALA A 55 15.00 -7.74 -3.49
N ALA A 56 13.76 -7.43 -3.88
CA ALA A 56 12.57 -8.17 -3.49
C ALA A 56 12.59 -9.60 -4.02
N ARG A 57 13.03 -9.82 -5.29
CA ARG A 57 13.19 -11.16 -5.87
C ARG A 57 14.25 -11.97 -5.11
N GLY A 58 15.40 -11.38 -4.83
CA GLY A 58 16.44 -12.04 -4.04
C GLY A 58 15.95 -12.43 -2.66
N ARG A 59 15.21 -11.53 -2.00
CA ARG A 59 14.64 -11.78 -0.67
C ARG A 59 13.54 -12.85 -0.70
N ARG A 60 12.66 -12.84 -1.71
CA ARG A 60 11.69 -13.92 -1.97
C ARG A 60 12.38 -15.27 -2.06
N ASN A 61 13.45 -15.37 -2.83
CA ASN A 61 14.17 -16.61 -3.05
C ASN A 61 14.79 -17.15 -1.74
N GLN A 62 15.30 -16.26 -0.87
CA GLN A 62 15.75 -16.65 0.47
C GLN A 62 14.60 -17.24 1.33
N VAL A 63 13.39 -16.64 1.27
CA VAL A 63 12.22 -17.16 1.98
C VAL A 63 11.83 -18.55 1.45
N LEU A 64 11.80 -18.72 0.13
CA LEU A 64 11.51 -20.02 -0.50
C LEU A 64 12.53 -21.09 -0.13
N ALA A 65 13.83 -20.74 -0.13
CA ALA A 65 14.90 -21.65 0.30
C ALA A 65 14.74 -22.07 1.78
N LEU A 66 14.38 -21.13 2.66
CA LEU A 66 14.09 -21.44 4.06
C LEU A 66 12.85 -22.35 4.22
N MET A 67 11.82 -22.16 3.39
CA MET A 67 10.65 -23.05 3.38
C MET A 67 11.03 -24.45 2.95
N ALA A 68 11.87 -24.62 1.94
CA ALA A 68 12.37 -25.93 1.50
C ALA A 68 13.25 -26.57 2.60
N GLY A 69 14.19 -25.82 3.17
CA GLY A 69 15.06 -26.30 4.25
C GLY A 69 14.31 -26.72 5.53
N ASN A 70 13.12 -26.14 5.77
CA ASN A 70 12.24 -26.53 6.88
C ASN A 70 11.16 -27.56 6.50
N GLY A 71 11.27 -28.19 5.33
CA GLY A 71 10.34 -29.24 4.89
C GLY A 71 8.92 -28.75 4.57
N LYS A 72 8.73 -27.44 4.36
CA LYS A 72 7.44 -26.85 3.96
C LYS A 72 7.21 -26.83 2.45
N LEU A 73 8.28 -27.05 1.68
CA LEU A 73 8.30 -27.28 0.23
C LEU A 73 9.29 -28.39 -0.07
N SER A 74 9.09 -29.11 -1.19
CA SER A 74 10.17 -29.95 -1.70
C SER A 74 11.28 -29.09 -2.29
N THR A 75 12.50 -29.57 -2.38
CA THR A 75 13.65 -28.86 -2.97
C THR A 75 13.33 -28.47 -4.40
N GLU A 76 12.82 -29.39 -5.21
CA GLU A 76 12.46 -29.18 -6.62
C GLU A 76 11.37 -28.09 -6.78
N ALA A 77 10.36 -28.10 -5.88
CA ALA A 77 9.34 -27.04 -5.88
C ALA A 77 9.94 -25.68 -5.50
N GLY A 78 10.83 -25.67 -4.51
CA GLY A 78 11.56 -24.45 -4.10
C GLY A 78 12.36 -23.87 -5.25
N ASP A 79 13.15 -24.67 -5.95
CA ASP A 79 13.97 -24.25 -7.09
C ASP A 79 13.12 -23.76 -8.26
N SER A 80 12.05 -24.49 -8.56
CA SER A 80 11.08 -24.08 -9.59
C SER A 80 10.47 -22.71 -9.30
N LEU A 81 10.02 -22.48 -8.06
CA LEU A 81 9.43 -21.19 -7.65
C LEU A 81 10.45 -20.04 -7.63
N GLN A 82 11.71 -20.32 -7.30
CA GLN A 82 12.79 -19.33 -7.30
C GLN A 82 13.14 -18.86 -8.73
N SER A 83 12.97 -19.74 -9.73
CA SER A 83 13.22 -19.40 -11.14
C SER A 83 12.18 -18.44 -11.72
N LEU A 84 10.96 -18.38 -11.15
CA LEU A 84 9.87 -17.55 -11.64
C LEU A 84 10.22 -16.06 -11.56
N PRO A 85 9.83 -15.28 -12.58
CA PRO A 85 9.93 -13.82 -12.52
C PRO A 85 9.02 -13.26 -11.43
N LEU A 86 9.38 -12.10 -10.89
CA LEU A 86 8.51 -11.33 -10.00
C LEU A 86 7.38 -10.71 -10.81
N LYS A 87 6.15 -11.18 -10.61
CA LYS A 87 4.95 -10.66 -11.29
C LYS A 87 4.05 -9.98 -10.27
N LEU A 88 4.01 -8.66 -10.34
CA LEU A 88 3.07 -7.86 -9.56
C LEU A 88 1.78 -7.62 -10.37
N ARG A 89 0.68 -7.56 -9.65
CA ARG A 89 -0.58 -6.96 -10.11
C ARG A 89 -0.90 -5.79 -9.19
N TYR A 90 -0.05 -4.79 -9.28
CA TYR A 90 -0.10 -3.66 -8.38
C TYR A 90 -1.37 -2.84 -8.59
N THR A 91 -2.18 -2.75 -7.55
CA THR A 91 -3.29 -1.81 -7.51
C THR A 91 -2.70 -0.45 -7.16
N GLY A 92 -2.56 0.41 -8.16
CA GLY A 92 -1.88 1.70 -8.05
C GLY A 92 -2.42 2.55 -6.89
N SER A 93 -1.61 3.49 -6.45
CA SER A 93 -1.96 4.43 -5.37
C SER A 93 -3.28 5.15 -5.63
N ALA A 94 -3.69 5.30 -6.89
CA ALA A 94 -4.92 5.98 -7.24
C ALA A 94 -6.19 5.41 -6.57
N ALA A 95 -6.26 4.09 -6.33
CA ALA A 95 -7.39 3.52 -5.59
C ALA A 95 -7.20 3.62 -4.06
N TYR A 96 -5.96 3.62 -3.57
CA TYR A 96 -5.64 3.73 -2.14
C TYR A 96 -5.47 5.19 -1.71
N ASP A 97 -4.83 6.03 -2.54
CA ASP A 97 -4.77 7.50 -2.36
C ASP A 97 -6.13 8.15 -2.59
N ALA A 98 -7.00 7.49 -3.37
CA ALA A 98 -8.37 7.91 -3.61
C ALA A 98 -9.18 8.09 -2.32
N TYR A 99 -8.91 7.28 -1.32
CA TYR A 99 -9.60 7.33 -0.02
C TYR A 99 -8.72 7.93 1.08
N GLY A 100 -7.44 8.22 0.83
CA GLY A 100 -6.48 8.63 1.87
C GLY A 100 -6.92 9.86 2.68
N TYR A 101 -7.49 10.88 2.01
CA TYR A 101 -8.07 12.03 2.71
C TYR A 101 -9.33 11.65 3.50
N PHE A 102 -10.19 10.82 2.93
CA PHE A 102 -11.39 10.34 3.58
C PHE A 102 -11.04 9.43 4.75
N ASP A 103 -10.13 8.48 4.56
CA ASP A 103 -9.66 7.58 5.60
C ASP A 103 -9.06 8.33 6.78
N GLY A 104 -8.24 9.35 6.52
CA GLY A 104 -7.71 10.22 7.59
C GLY A 104 -8.80 10.95 8.37
N ARG A 105 -9.87 11.40 7.70
CA ARG A 105 -11.03 12.03 8.36
C ARG A 105 -11.82 11.03 9.19
N VAL A 106 -12.06 9.83 8.66
CA VAL A 106 -12.74 8.74 9.37
C VAL A 106 -11.93 8.34 10.60
N GLU A 107 -10.62 8.17 10.47
CA GLU A 107 -9.75 7.83 11.59
C GLU A 107 -9.79 8.91 12.68
N ALA A 108 -9.69 10.17 12.33
CA ALA A 108 -9.75 11.28 13.28
C ALA A 108 -11.09 11.33 14.03
N GLN A 109 -12.21 11.12 13.33
CA GLN A 109 -13.54 11.04 13.93
C GLN A 109 -13.67 9.81 14.84
N ALA A 110 -13.20 8.65 14.39
CA ALA A 110 -13.22 7.42 15.16
C ALA A 110 -12.46 7.57 16.47
N ARG A 111 -11.24 8.15 16.45
CA ARG A 111 -10.46 8.45 17.65
C ARG A 111 -11.22 9.35 18.62
N THR A 112 -11.91 10.36 18.10
CA THR A 112 -12.73 11.27 18.93
C THR A 112 -13.89 10.54 19.61
N ILE A 113 -14.60 9.68 18.86
CA ILE A 113 -15.73 8.88 19.37
C ILE A 113 -15.23 7.89 20.41
N LEU A 114 -14.15 7.16 20.12
CA LEU A 114 -13.56 6.20 21.04
C LEU A 114 -13.05 6.86 22.33
N GLY A 115 -12.48 8.06 22.24
CA GLY A 115 -12.08 8.83 23.42
C GLY A 115 -13.26 9.21 24.31
N ARG A 116 -14.43 9.52 23.73
CA ARG A 116 -15.67 9.77 24.49
C ARG A 116 -16.20 8.48 25.13
N LEU A 117 -16.18 7.37 24.38
CA LEU A 117 -16.59 6.07 24.90
C LEU A 117 -15.68 5.58 26.01
N ALA A 118 -14.37 5.77 25.90
CA ALA A 118 -13.40 5.43 26.92
C ALA A 118 -13.68 6.17 28.25
N LYS A 119 -13.98 7.47 28.16
CA LYS A 119 -14.40 8.27 29.34
C LYS A 119 -15.69 7.76 29.97
N LYS A 120 -16.65 7.28 29.15
CA LYS A 120 -17.94 6.79 29.63
C LYS A 120 -17.82 5.40 30.28
N ASN A 121 -17.02 4.51 29.68
CA ASN A 121 -17.00 3.08 30.00
C ASN A 121 -15.75 2.66 30.81
N GLY A 122 -14.78 3.56 30.99
CA GLY A 122 -13.48 3.25 31.63
C GLY A 122 -12.57 2.34 30.78
N ARG A 123 -12.99 1.93 29.54
CA ARG A 123 -12.22 1.06 28.65
C ARG A 123 -11.44 1.88 27.64
N GLN A 124 -10.15 1.61 27.52
CA GLN A 124 -9.32 2.14 26.45
C GLN A 124 -9.56 1.32 25.15
N TYR A 125 -9.73 2.02 24.04
CA TYR A 125 -9.91 1.42 22.73
C TYR A 125 -8.71 1.74 21.83
N ASP A 126 -8.21 0.72 21.11
CA ASP A 126 -7.12 0.85 20.15
C ASP A 126 -7.63 0.50 18.74
N LEU A 127 -7.62 1.49 17.83
CA LEU A 127 -8.08 1.32 16.45
C LEU A 127 -7.33 0.21 15.71
N ALA A 128 -6.06 0.01 16.02
CA ALA A 128 -5.22 -0.96 15.33
C ALA A 128 -5.32 -2.38 15.89
N LYS A 129 -5.70 -2.52 17.18
CA LYS A 129 -5.63 -3.81 17.91
C LYS A 129 -6.98 -4.42 18.21
N ASP A 130 -8.01 -3.62 18.41
CA ASP A 130 -9.32 -4.11 18.90
C ASP A 130 -10.22 -4.69 17.82
N GLY A 131 -9.77 -4.75 16.55
CA GLY A 131 -10.54 -5.31 15.44
C GLY A 131 -11.86 -4.59 15.18
N LEU A 132 -11.90 -3.28 15.40
CA LEU A 132 -13.08 -2.45 15.28
C LEU A 132 -13.56 -2.39 13.83
N ARG A 133 -14.87 -2.46 13.62
CA ARG A 133 -15.50 -2.22 12.32
C ARG A 133 -16.09 -0.82 12.29
N ILE A 134 -15.62 -0.01 11.34
CA ILE A 134 -16.11 1.35 11.15
C ILE A 134 -16.98 1.37 9.89
N HIS A 135 -18.27 1.60 10.08
CA HIS A 135 -19.21 1.77 8.97
C HIS A 135 -19.32 3.25 8.63
N THR A 136 -19.20 3.57 7.36
CA THR A 136 -19.27 4.94 6.86
C THR A 136 -20.39 5.07 5.83
N THR A 137 -20.75 6.30 5.49
CA THR A 137 -21.73 6.62 4.43
C THR A 137 -21.05 6.82 3.07
N LEU A 138 -19.80 6.38 2.91
CA LEU A 138 -19.05 6.51 1.67
C LEU A 138 -19.70 5.65 0.58
N ASP A 139 -20.14 6.30 -0.50
CA ASP A 139 -20.47 5.64 -1.75
C ASP A 139 -19.22 5.53 -2.61
N THR A 140 -18.70 4.31 -2.75
CA THR A 140 -17.44 4.06 -3.47
C THR A 140 -17.57 4.33 -4.98
N ALA A 141 -18.77 4.17 -5.56
CA ALA A 141 -19.00 4.45 -6.97
C ALA A 141 -18.97 5.96 -7.24
N LEU A 142 -19.65 6.73 -6.39
CA LEU A 142 -19.68 8.20 -6.46
C LEU A 142 -18.29 8.78 -6.19
N GLN A 143 -17.59 8.29 -5.18
CA GLN A 143 -16.22 8.70 -4.88
C GLN A 143 -15.28 8.41 -6.06
N GLY A 144 -15.37 7.22 -6.65
CA GLY A 144 -14.58 6.86 -7.82
C GLY A 144 -14.88 7.75 -9.04
N ALA A 145 -16.14 8.14 -9.27
CA ALA A 145 -16.51 9.08 -10.32
C ALA A 145 -15.92 10.47 -10.06
N ALA A 146 -16.02 10.98 -8.84
CA ALA A 146 -15.46 12.28 -8.46
C ALA A 146 -13.94 12.33 -8.67
N LEU A 147 -13.22 11.29 -8.28
CA LEU A 147 -11.77 11.20 -8.45
C LEU A 147 -11.36 11.17 -9.92
N ARG A 148 -12.08 10.41 -10.76
CA ARG A 148 -11.81 10.41 -12.21
C ARG A 148 -12.01 11.80 -12.80
N SER A 149 -13.12 12.48 -12.48
CA SER A 149 -13.40 13.82 -12.97
C SER A 149 -12.32 14.82 -12.56
N VAL A 150 -11.83 14.74 -11.31
CA VAL A 150 -10.71 15.57 -10.84
C VAL A 150 -9.43 15.25 -11.62
N ALA A 151 -9.09 13.99 -11.79
CA ALA A 151 -7.89 13.58 -12.51
C ALA A 151 -7.92 14.01 -13.99
N GLU A 152 -9.06 13.87 -14.66
CA GLU A 152 -9.27 14.30 -16.06
C GLU A 152 -9.12 15.84 -16.19
N GLN A 153 -9.72 16.59 -15.27
CA GLN A 153 -9.60 18.04 -15.27
C GLN A 153 -8.17 18.50 -14.99
N LEU A 154 -7.50 17.91 -14.02
CA LEU A 154 -6.11 18.24 -13.72
C LEU A 154 -5.19 17.91 -14.90
N ALA A 155 -5.38 16.76 -15.55
CA ALA A 155 -4.63 16.38 -16.75
C ALA A 155 -4.85 17.37 -17.91
N ALA A 156 -6.07 17.86 -18.11
CA ALA A 156 -6.39 18.86 -19.11
C ALA A 156 -5.82 20.26 -18.79
N MET A 157 -5.69 20.59 -17.50
CA MET A 157 -5.15 21.86 -17.02
C MET A 157 -3.63 21.89 -16.97
N GLN A 158 -2.97 20.77 -16.75
CA GLN A 158 -1.51 20.68 -16.58
C GLN A 158 -0.73 21.31 -17.74
N PRO A 159 -1.05 21.07 -19.03
CA PRO A 159 -0.34 21.72 -20.14
C PRO A 159 -0.53 23.24 -20.19
N LYS A 160 -1.64 23.77 -19.67
CA LYS A 160 -1.88 25.22 -19.58
C LYS A 160 -1.01 25.82 -18.50
N LEU A 161 -0.95 25.18 -17.34
CA LEU A 161 -0.10 25.58 -16.21
C LEU A 161 1.38 25.56 -16.62
N ASP A 162 1.83 24.49 -17.27
CA ASP A 162 3.22 24.36 -17.71
C ASP A 162 3.63 25.49 -18.66
N ARG A 163 2.75 25.86 -19.60
CA ARG A 163 2.97 27.01 -20.52
C ARG A 163 3.06 28.32 -19.76
N GLU A 164 2.17 28.57 -18.81
CA GLU A 164 2.20 29.81 -18.02
C GLU A 164 3.45 29.89 -17.13
N LEU A 165 3.86 28.79 -16.52
CA LEU A 165 5.07 28.72 -15.70
C LEU A 165 6.34 28.96 -16.53
N GLN A 166 6.38 28.43 -17.76
CA GLN A 166 7.48 28.68 -18.69
C GLN A 166 7.52 30.15 -19.12
N ALA A 167 6.37 30.71 -19.50
CA ALA A 167 6.27 32.12 -19.94
C ALA A 167 6.67 33.09 -18.83
N ARG A 168 6.40 32.80 -17.57
CA ARG A 168 6.72 33.67 -16.43
C ARG A 168 8.12 33.42 -15.85
N GLY A 169 8.90 32.48 -16.37
CA GLY A 169 10.18 32.11 -15.80
C GLY A 169 10.06 31.48 -14.38
N ALA A 170 8.83 31.27 -13.92
CA ALA A 170 8.54 30.79 -12.56
C ALA A 170 9.12 29.39 -12.31
N ARG A 171 9.24 28.57 -13.35
CA ARG A 171 9.84 27.23 -13.25
C ARG A 171 11.30 27.28 -12.84
N LYS A 172 12.09 28.18 -13.47
CA LYS A 172 13.51 28.38 -13.11
C LYS A 172 13.68 28.89 -11.69
N ALA A 173 12.78 29.78 -11.25
CA ALA A 173 12.79 30.30 -9.89
C ALA A 173 12.46 29.21 -8.86
N TRP A 174 11.50 28.33 -9.17
CA TRP A 174 11.11 27.20 -8.31
C TRP A 174 12.22 26.13 -8.25
N GLU A 175 12.79 25.74 -9.39
CA GLU A 175 13.91 24.80 -9.48
C GLU A 175 15.12 25.31 -8.68
N LYS A 176 15.44 26.60 -8.80
CA LYS A 176 16.49 27.24 -8.03
C LYS A 176 16.21 27.25 -6.52
N ALA A 177 14.96 27.44 -6.12
CA ALA A 177 14.56 27.40 -4.70
C ALA A 177 14.63 25.98 -4.09
N GLN A 178 14.50 24.93 -4.93
CA GLN A 178 14.62 23.51 -4.52
C GLN A 178 16.05 22.98 -4.56
N GLY A 179 17.03 23.80 -4.96
CA GLY A 179 18.44 23.38 -5.03
C GLY A 179 18.75 22.37 -6.15
N LYS A 180 17.91 22.37 -7.20
CA LYS A 180 18.13 21.60 -8.43
C LYS A 180 18.68 22.45 -9.55
#